data_c18fd3d8b6fda6e3fb81ab118631890d
#
_entry.id   c18fd3d8b6fda6e3fb81ab118631890d
#
_cell.length_a   1.000
_cell.length_b   1.000
_cell.length_c   1.000
_cell.angle_alpha   90.00
_cell.angle_beta   90.00
_cell.angle_gamma   90.00
#
_symmetry.space_group_name_H-M   'P 1'
#
loop_
_entity.id
_entity.type
_entity.pdbx_description
1 polymer ?
#
loop_
_entity_poly.entity_id
_entity_poly.type
_entity_poly.pdbx_seq_one_letter_code
_entity_poly.pdbx_strand_id
1 'polypeptide(L)'
;MNSEKLIVFSAPSGSGKTTLVNHLLEQSLPLGFSISATSRAPRGKEKDGVEYHFLSPEGFKEKIRENAFVEYEEVYENTFYGTLTSELKRLWGEGKQVLFDIDVKGGLTIKKKYPKCLILYGGQHQP
;
A
#
# COMPACT_ATOMS: atom_id res chain seq x y z
N MET A 1 21.05 0.36 -9.17
CA MET A 1 20.79 0.09 -8.81
C MET A 1 19.84 -0.18 -8.26
N ASN A 2 19.49 -0.65 -7.88
CA ASN A 2 18.53 -0.89 -7.49
C ASN A 2 18.08 -0.64 -6.32
N SER A 3 17.70 0.10 -5.98
CA SER A 3 17.17 0.55 -4.74
C SER A 3 15.65 0.50 -4.71
N GLU A 4 15.09 -0.30 -5.55
CA GLU A 4 13.64 -0.45 -5.62
C GLU A 4 13.22 -1.42 -4.52
N LYS A 5 12.98 -0.88 -3.33
CA LYS A 5 12.65 -1.68 -2.18
C LYS A 5 11.22 -1.47 -1.75
N LEU A 6 10.60 -2.56 -1.33
CA LEU A 6 9.22 -2.55 -0.85
C LEU A 6 9.19 -3.09 0.56
N ILE A 7 8.45 -2.41 1.41
CA ILE A 7 8.22 -2.86 2.77
C ILE A 7 6.71 -2.95 2.96
N VAL A 8 6.23 -4.16 3.20
CA VAL A 8 4.82 -4.38 3.47
C VAL A 8 4.64 -4.45 4.98
N PHE A 9 3.78 -3.61 5.49
CA PHE A 9 3.51 -3.55 6.91
C PHE A 9 2.08 -3.99 7.13
N SER A 10 1.93 -5.10 7.85
CA SER A 10 0.62 -5.67 8.09
C SER A 10 0.39 -5.79 9.59
N ALA A 11 -0.56 -5.04 10.09
CA ALA A 11 -0.86 -5.06 11.51
C ALA A 11 -2.26 -4.53 11.73
N PRO A 12 -2.94 -5.05 12.76
CA PRO A 12 -4.21 -4.45 13.14
C PRO A 12 -4.00 -3.00 13.55
N SER A 13 -5.01 -2.20 13.33
CA SER A 13 -4.97 -0.80 13.71
C SER A 13 -4.67 -0.68 15.22
N GLY A 14 -3.76 0.20 15.57
CA GLY A 14 -3.45 0.47 16.96
C GLY A 14 -2.53 -0.53 17.64
N SER A 15 -1.96 -1.48 16.91
CA SER A 15 -1.17 -2.53 17.52
C SER A 15 0.33 -2.30 17.35
N GLY A 16 0.80 -1.10 17.57
CA GLY A 16 2.21 -0.79 17.51
C GLY A 16 2.69 -0.38 16.13
N LYS A 17 1.77 -0.24 15.19
CA LYS A 17 2.14 0.11 13.82
C LYS A 17 2.86 1.45 13.76
N THR A 18 2.32 2.45 14.45
CA THR A 18 2.93 3.78 14.45
C THR A 18 4.32 3.75 15.05
N THR A 19 4.50 2.99 16.13
CA THR A 19 5.80 2.87 16.76
C THR A 19 6.83 2.26 15.82
N LEU A 20 6.44 1.21 15.09
CA LEU A 20 7.35 0.56 14.17
C LEU A 20 7.70 1.48 13.00
N VAL A 21 6.70 2.20 12.46
CA VAL A 21 6.96 3.12 11.37
C VAL A 21 7.92 4.21 11.83
N ASN A 22 7.70 4.76 13.03
CA ASN A 22 8.59 5.79 13.55
C ASN A 22 10.01 5.26 13.72
N HIS A 23 10.13 4.02 14.19
CA HIS A 23 11.45 3.41 14.34
C HIS A 23 12.17 3.31 12.99
N LEU A 24 11.45 2.90 11.95
CA LEU A 24 12.03 2.81 10.62
C LEU A 24 12.46 4.18 10.10
N LEU A 25 11.68 5.20 10.38
CA LEU A 25 12.02 6.56 9.97
C LEU A 25 13.29 7.04 10.70
N GLU A 26 13.45 6.63 11.95
CA GLU A 26 14.63 7.00 12.72
C GLU A 26 15.90 6.37 12.19
N GLN A 27 15.78 5.32 11.39
CA GLN A 27 16.94 4.68 10.79
C GLN A 27 17.47 5.47 9.59
N SER A 28 16.94 6.65 9.37
CA SER A 28 17.34 7.53 8.27
C SER A 28 17.09 6.88 6.90
N LEU A 29 16.10 6.00 6.84
CA LEU A 29 15.70 5.41 5.58
C LEU A 29 14.71 6.35 4.89
N PRO A 30 14.93 6.66 3.63
CA PRO A 30 13.97 7.50 2.92
C PRO A 30 12.75 6.66 2.57
N LEU A 31 11.71 6.79 3.38
CA LEU A 31 10.47 6.02 3.21
C LEU A 31 9.36 6.89 2.69
N GLY A 32 8.50 6.30 1.88
CA GLY A 32 7.29 6.95 1.43
C GLY A 32 6.14 5.97 1.48
N PHE A 33 4.99 6.44 1.93
CA PHE A 33 3.81 5.60 1.96
C PHE A 33 3.16 5.56 0.59
N SER A 34 2.81 4.35 0.15
CA SER A 34 1.98 4.18 -1.04
C SER A 34 0.54 4.52 -0.67
N ILE A 35 -0.09 5.36 -1.48
CA ILE A 35 -1.48 5.73 -1.27
C ILE A 35 -2.34 4.76 -2.05
N SER A 36 -3.17 4.00 -1.34
CA SER A 36 -4.03 3.00 -1.97
C SER A 36 -5.14 3.66 -2.78
N ALA A 37 -5.63 2.96 -3.77
CA ALA A 37 -6.79 3.38 -4.54
C ALA A 37 -8.02 2.65 -4.02
N THR A 38 -9.16 3.28 -4.12
CA THR A 38 -10.43 2.66 -3.75
C THR A 38 -11.55 3.18 -4.65
N SER A 39 -12.57 2.34 -4.79
CA SER A 39 -13.75 2.75 -5.56
C SER A 39 -14.88 3.26 -4.66
N ARG A 40 -14.69 3.26 -3.34
CA ARG A 40 -15.71 3.83 -2.48
C ARG A 40 -15.58 5.36 -2.45
N ALA A 41 -16.68 6.02 -2.16
CA ALA A 41 -16.67 7.47 -2.08
C ALA A 41 -15.91 7.95 -0.85
N PRO A 42 -15.35 9.16 -0.91
CA PRO A 42 -14.69 9.73 0.27
C PRO A 42 -15.67 9.88 1.43
N ARG A 43 -15.17 9.74 2.63
CA ARG A 43 -15.94 9.88 3.85
C ARG A 43 -15.39 11.05 4.66
N GLY A 44 -16.31 11.83 5.26
CA GLY A 44 -15.91 12.92 6.12
C GLY A 44 -14.95 13.87 5.43
N LYS A 45 -13.76 14.02 5.99
CA LYS A 45 -12.77 14.96 5.47
C LYS A 45 -11.73 14.30 4.56
N GLU A 46 -11.97 13.08 4.15
CA GLU A 46 -11.03 12.39 3.27
C GLU A 46 -10.92 13.11 1.94
N LYS A 47 -9.72 13.15 1.40
CA LYS A 47 -9.45 13.87 0.16
C LYS A 47 -8.71 12.98 -0.81
N ASP A 48 -9.03 13.15 -2.08
CA ASP A 48 -8.36 12.42 -3.15
C ASP A 48 -6.87 12.73 -3.12
N GLY A 49 -6.06 11.66 -3.20
CA GLY A 49 -4.62 11.81 -3.21
C GLY A 49 -4.00 11.96 -1.84
N VAL A 50 -4.81 11.93 -0.79
CA VAL A 50 -4.31 12.01 0.59
C VAL A 50 -4.53 10.70 1.30
N GLU A 51 -5.78 10.38 1.67
CA GLU A 51 -6.06 9.09 2.31
C GLU A 51 -6.11 7.97 1.28
N TYR A 52 -6.67 8.26 0.12
CA TYR A 52 -6.81 7.31 -0.98
C TYR A 52 -6.78 8.07 -2.30
N HIS A 53 -6.51 7.33 -3.37
CA HIS A 53 -6.86 7.78 -4.71
C HIS A 53 -8.28 7.28 -4.95
N PHE A 54 -9.25 8.19 -4.99
CA PHE A 54 -10.65 7.82 -5.12
C PHE A 54 -11.04 7.72 -6.58
N LEU A 55 -11.50 6.55 -6.98
CA LEU A 55 -11.91 6.28 -8.36
C LEU A 55 -13.37 5.86 -8.35
N SER A 56 -14.05 6.05 -9.47
CA SER A 56 -15.37 5.44 -9.61
C SER A 56 -15.19 3.93 -9.75
N PRO A 57 -16.25 3.13 -9.50
CA PRO A 57 -16.14 1.69 -9.74
C PRO A 57 -15.74 1.39 -11.17
N GLU A 58 -16.30 2.10 -12.14
CA GLU A 58 -15.91 1.91 -13.54
C GLU A 58 -14.47 2.29 -13.81
N GLY A 59 -14.04 3.39 -13.20
CA GLY A 59 -12.65 3.82 -13.34
C GLY A 59 -11.67 2.82 -12.75
N PHE A 60 -12.05 2.24 -11.61
CA PHE A 60 -11.22 1.22 -10.98
C PHE A 60 -11.12 -0.01 -11.89
N LYS A 61 -12.26 -0.45 -12.44
CA LYS A 61 -12.27 -1.60 -13.33
C LYS A 61 -11.48 -1.35 -14.59
N GLU A 62 -11.52 -0.12 -15.10
CA GLU A 62 -10.74 0.24 -16.27
C GLU A 62 -9.24 0.09 -15.97
N LYS A 63 -8.81 0.53 -14.81
CA LYS A 63 -7.42 0.40 -14.44
C LYS A 63 -7.00 -1.06 -14.23
N ILE A 64 -7.93 -1.90 -13.79
CA ILE A 64 -7.66 -3.34 -13.73
C ILE A 64 -7.38 -3.87 -15.14
N ARG A 65 -8.20 -3.47 -16.11
CA ARG A 65 -8.02 -3.92 -17.48
C ARG A 65 -6.72 -3.43 -18.07
N GLU A 66 -6.25 -2.27 -17.64
CA GLU A 66 -4.97 -1.72 -18.08
C GLU A 66 -3.78 -2.33 -17.36
N ASN A 67 -4.04 -3.25 -16.44
CA ASN A 67 -3.00 -3.89 -15.64
C ASN A 67 -2.21 -2.87 -14.81
N ALA A 68 -2.92 -1.89 -14.27
CA ALA A 68 -2.31 -0.76 -13.58
C ALA A 68 -2.08 -1.01 -12.08
N PHE A 69 -2.54 -2.15 -11.58
CA PHE A 69 -2.43 -2.46 -10.15
C PHE A 69 -1.36 -3.49 -9.85
N VAL A 70 -0.62 -3.26 -8.76
CA VAL A 70 0.25 -4.29 -8.21
C VAL A 70 -0.60 -5.38 -7.59
N GLU A 71 -1.64 -4.99 -6.86
CA GLU A 71 -2.60 -5.91 -6.27
C GLU A 71 -3.91 -5.17 -6.08
N TYR A 72 -5.00 -5.90 -6.04
CA TYR A 72 -6.30 -5.30 -5.75
C TYR A 72 -7.23 -6.39 -5.21
N GLU A 73 -8.29 -5.95 -4.56
CA GLU A 73 -9.25 -6.87 -3.99
C GLU A 73 -10.62 -6.23 -4.00
N GLU A 74 -11.64 -7.00 -4.34
CA GLU A 74 -13.02 -6.55 -4.22
C GLU A 74 -13.53 -7.02 -2.86
N VAL A 75 -13.74 -6.08 -1.93
CA VAL A 75 -14.15 -6.42 -0.57
C VAL A 75 -15.66 -6.51 -0.44
N TYR A 76 -16.39 -5.71 -1.21
CA TYR A 76 -17.84 -5.77 -1.34
C TYR A 76 -18.16 -5.60 -2.81
N GLU A 77 -19.38 -5.88 -3.18
CA GLU A 77 -19.80 -5.69 -4.57
C GLU A 77 -19.46 -4.27 -5.04
N ASN A 78 -18.65 -4.17 -6.09
CA ASN A 78 -18.22 -2.89 -6.68
C ASN A 78 -17.43 -2.01 -5.73
N THR A 79 -16.93 -2.56 -4.62
CA THR A 79 -16.06 -1.80 -3.71
C THR A 79 -14.69 -2.45 -3.69
N PHE A 80 -13.75 -1.78 -4.32
CA PHE A 80 -12.41 -2.29 -4.52
C PHE A 80 -11.39 -1.47 -3.75
N TYR A 81 -10.29 -2.12 -3.39
CA TYR A 81 -9.10 -1.45 -2.87
C TYR A 81 -7.90 -2.03 -3.60
N GLY A 82 -6.89 -1.22 -3.84
CA GLY A 82 -5.72 -1.74 -4.51
C GLY A 82 -4.54 -0.79 -4.45
N THR A 83 -3.41 -1.28 -4.93
CA THR A 83 -2.17 -0.53 -4.98
C THR A 83 -1.80 -0.31 -6.43
N LEU A 84 -1.71 0.95 -6.82
CA LEU A 84 -1.35 1.30 -8.20
C LEU A 84 0.16 1.19 -8.40
N THR A 85 0.54 0.61 -9.53
CA THR A 85 1.95 0.52 -9.88
C THR A 85 2.59 1.91 -9.98
N SER A 86 1.80 2.91 -10.38
CA SER A 86 2.30 4.28 -10.49
C SER A 86 2.76 4.84 -9.16
N GLU A 87 2.18 4.37 -8.04
CA GLU A 87 2.62 4.80 -6.72
C GLU A 87 4.05 4.33 -6.44
N LEU A 88 4.34 3.08 -6.80
CA LEU A 88 5.69 2.57 -6.63
C LEU A 88 6.68 3.37 -7.45
N LYS A 89 6.33 3.63 -8.69
CA LYS A 89 7.23 4.38 -9.58
C LYS A 89 7.43 5.80 -9.08
N ARG A 90 6.37 6.41 -8.56
CA ARG A 90 6.49 7.77 -8.03
C ARG A 90 7.46 7.81 -6.86
N LEU A 91 7.31 6.89 -5.91
CA LEU A 91 8.14 6.91 -4.71
C LEU A 91 9.57 6.50 -5.02
N TRP A 92 9.77 5.50 -5.87
CA TRP A 92 11.12 5.11 -6.27
C TRP A 92 11.80 6.24 -7.03
N GLY A 93 11.03 6.98 -7.85
CA GLY A 93 11.58 8.11 -8.58
C GLY A 93 12.01 9.24 -7.67
N GLU A 94 11.45 9.30 -6.45
CA GLU A 94 11.87 10.27 -5.45
C GLU A 94 13.00 9.74 -4.57
N GLY A 95 13.53 8.57 -4.89
CA GLY A 95 14.59 7.98 -4.11
C GLY A 95 14.13 7.34 -2.82
N LYS A 96 12.85 7.07 -2.69
CA LYS A 96 12.27 6.52 -1.46
C LYS A 96 12.03 5.04 -1.58
N GLN A 97 12.06 4.36 -0.43
CA GLN A 97 11.58 2.99 -0.34
C GLN A 97 10.09 3.04 -0.08
N VAL A 98 9.35 2.14 -0.71
CA VAL A 98 7.89 2.17 -0.67
C VAL A 98 7.40 1.38 0.54
N LEU A 99 6.52 2.00 1.31
CA LEU A 99 5.93 1.38 2.49
C LEU A 99 4.43 1.23 2.27
N PHE A 100 3.93 0.02 2.47
CA PHE A 100 2.50 -0.29 2.36
C PHE A 100 1.93 -0.62 3.72
N ASP A 101 0.68 -0.21 3.92
CA ASP A 101 -0.08 -0.58 5.09
C ASP A 101 -1.30 -1.36 4.59
N ILE A 102 -1.11 -2.65 4.36
CA ILE A 102 -2.15 -3.51 3.79
C ILE A 102 -2.23 -4.81 4.58
N ASP A 103 -3.30 -5.56 4.34
CA ASP A 103 -3.47 -6.81 5.07
C ASP A 103 -2.52 -7.90 4.55
N VAL A 104 -2.52 -9.03 5.23
CA VAL A 104 -1.61 -10.12 4.90
C VAL A 104 -1.86 -10.64 3.49
N LYS A 105 -3.12 -10.72 3.09
CA LYS A 105 -3.46 -11.23 1.77
C LYS A 105 -2.86 -10.37 0.67
N GLY A 106 -3.02 -9.06 0.79
CA GLY A 106 -2.43 -8.14 -0.17
C GLY A 106 -0.91 -8.19 -0.14
N GLY A 107 -0.34 -8.33 1.06
CA GLY A 107 1.11 -8.44 1.19
C GLY A 107 1.66 -9.66 0.49
N LEU A 108 0.96 -10.79 0.59
CA LEU A 108 1.41 -12.00 -0.08
C LEU A 108 1.33 -11.86 -1.60
N THR A 109 0.32 -11.16 -2.10
CA THR A 109 0.22 -10.90 -3.53
C THR A 109 1.41 -10.07 -4.00
N ILE A 110 1.76 -9.06 -3.23
CA ILE A 110 2.91 -8.21 -3.57
C ILE A 110 4.20 -9.04 -3.51
N LYS A 111 4.31 -9.95 -2.54
CA LYS A 111 5.50 -10.79 -2.41
C LYS A 111 5.71 -11.66 -3.63
N LYS A 112 4.63 -12.10 -4.26
CA LYS A 112 4.75 -12.90 -5.48
C LYS A 112 5.35 -12.11 -6.63
N LYS A 113 5.01 -10.83 -6.73
CA LYS A 113 5.51 -9.98 -7.81
C LYS A 113 6.87 -9.38 -7.49
N TYR A 114 7.15 -9.19 -6.23
CA TYR A 114 8.41 -8.59 -5.78
C TYR A 114 8.97 -9.47 -4.66
N PRO A 115 9.60 -10.60 -5.02
CA PRO A 115 10.03 -11.57 -3.99
C PRO A 115 11.00 -11.02 -2.97
N LYS A 116 11.68 -9.93 -3.28
CA LYS A 116 12.65 -9.35 -2.36
C LYS A 116 12.02 -8.36 -1.40
N CYS A 117 10.70 -8.16 -1.46
CA CYS A 117 10.08 -7.23 -0.53
C CYS A 117 10.15 -7.78 0.89
N LEU A 118 10.18 -6.87 1.85
CA LEU A 118 10.21 -7.21 3.27
C LEU A 118 8.81 -7.09 3.82
N ILE A 119 8.34 -8.14 4.49
CA ILE A 119 7.02 -8.11 5.12
C ILE A 119 7.23 -8.06 6.62
N LEU A 120 6.65 -7.06 7.24
CA LEU A 120 6.72 -6.88 8.68
C LEU A 120 5.32 -7.06 9.26
N TYR A 121 5.24 -7.85 10.31
CA TYR A 121 3.98 -8.03 11.03
C TYR A 121 4.09 -7.26 12.33
N GLY A 122 3.31 -6.21 12.44
CA GLY A 122 3.28 -5.44 13.66
C GLY A 122 2.33 -6.04 14.68
N GLY A 123 2.41 -5.54 15.88
CA GLY A 123 1.53 -6.01 16.92
C GLY A 123 2.07 -7.27 17.55
N GLN A 124 1.30 -8.04 18.00
CA GLN A 124 1.65 -9.15 18.69
C GLN A 124 2.10 -10.31 18.11
N HIS A 125 2.32 -10.72 18.12
CA HIS A 125 2.57 -11.66 17.78
C HIS A 125 3.13 -12.51 17.92
N GLN A 126 3.19 -12.94 18.02
CA GLN A 126 3.62 -13.68 18.15
C GLN A 126 3.76 -14.58 17.88
N PRO A 127 4.09 -14.97 17.62
CA PRO A 127 4.21 -16.15 17.26
C PRO A 127 4.17 -17.06 17.63
#